data_36eec8d2e57136308b6eb9d51d5f21b8
#
_entry.id   36eec8d2e57136308b6eb9d51d5f21b8
#
_cell.length_a   1.000
_cell.length_b   1.000
_cell.length_c   1.000
_cell.angle_alpha   90.00
_cell.angle_beta   90.00
_cell.angle_gamma   90.00
#
_symmetry.space_group_name_H-M   'P 1'
#
loop_
_entity.id
_entity.type
_entity.pdbx_description
1 polymer ?
#
loop_
_entity_poly.entity_id
_entity_poly.type
_entity_poly.pdbx_seq_one_letter_code
_entity_poly.pdbx_strand_id
1 'polypeptide(L)'
;MKHYNVGCKSETPTDVVNAYFEQLKNGDSEQANEFIESAMFQEDEETSEGTTEETDEVMDEALKLYLSKIDAKVLSEEIDGDNATVEVEINGPNFSNMMMEVIGESLEYAFSGKEIDDDYMSKSFLEKVKSSKSEARTGQVNLTKEEKEWKIKSDDNILSLILGKVSN
;
A
#
# COMPACT_ATOMS: atom_id res chain seq x y z
N MET A 1 -7.65 28.24 -24.07
CA MET A 1 -7.74 27.46 -23.82
C MET A 1 -7.88 26.92 -23.20
N LYS A 2 -8.24 26.71 -23.42
CA LYS A 2 -8.33 25.98 -22.93
C LYS A 2 -8.37 25.20 -22.53
N HIS A 3 -8.64 24.90 -22.42
CA HIS A 3 -8.55 23.94 -21.88
C HIS A 3 -8.76 23.17 -21.95
N TYR A 4 -8.92 22.93 -22.18
CA TYR A 4 -9.09 21.99 -22.09
C TYR A 4 -8.67 21.13 -22.37
N ASN A 5 -8.56 21.27 -22.87
CA ASN A 5 -8.16 20.43 -23.28
C ASN A 5 -8.02 19.68 -23.15
N VAL A 6 -8.15 20.00 -23.09
CA VAL A 6 -8.61 18.83 -22.61
C VAL A 6 -8.02 17.50 -23.13
N GLY A 7 -8.50 16.41 -22.93
CA GLY A 7 -8.15 15.09 -23.36
C GLY A 7 -6.92 14.85 -24.21
N CYS A 8 -6.35 15.89 -24.69
CA CYS A 8 -5.16 15.80 -25.52
C CYS A 8 -3.87 16.02 -24.74
N LYS A 9 -4.01 16.27 -23.45
CA LYS A 9 -2.82 16.37 -22.62
C LYS A 9 -2.43 15.00 -22.12
N SER A 10 -1.29 14.55 -22.60
CA SER A 10 -0.71 13.35 -22.03
C SER A 10 -0.23 13.72 -20.63
N GLU A 11 -0.67 12.96 -19.65
CA GLU A 11 -0.20 13.13 -18.29
C GLU A 11 1.29 12.80 -18.24
N THR A 12 2.03 13.53 -17.41
CA THR A 12 3.43 13.22 -17.16
C THR A 12 3.53 12.03 -16.22
N PRO A 13 4.66 11.34 -16.16
CA PRO A 13 4.85 10.29 -15.15
C PRO A 13 4.58 10.80 -13.73
N THR A 14 5.01 12.02 -13.43
CA THR A 14 4.74 12.64 -12.12
C THR A 14 3.25 12.78 -11.86
N ASP A 15 2.48 13.22 -12.86
CA ASP A 15 1.02 13.35 -12.72
C ASP A 15 0.37 12.00 -12.43
N VAL A 16 0.82 10.95 -13.11
CA VAL A 16 0.29 9.60 -12.93
C VAL A 16 0.61 9.08 -11.53
N VAL A 17 1.82 9.29 -11.06
CA VAL A 17 2.24 8.85 -9.72
C VAL A 17 1.45 9.60 -8.65
N ASN A 18 1.32 10.92 -8.78
CA ASN A 18 0.55 11.71 -7.81
C ASN A 18 -0.91 11.26 -7.76
N ALA A 19 -1.52 11.04 -8.92
CA ALA A 19 -2.90 10.56 -8.98
C ALA A 19 -3.05 9.19 -8.34
N TYR A 20 -2.09 8.30 -8.58
CA TYR A 20 -2.10 6.95 -8.00
C TYR A 20 -2.11 7.00 -6.48
N PHE A 21 -1.18 7.75 -5.87
CA PHE A 21 -1.09 7.81 -4.42
C PHE A 21 -2.27 8.56 -3.80
N GLU A 22 -2.80 9.56 -4.50
CA GLU A 22 -3.98 10.26 -4.02
C GLU A 22 -5.20 9.33 -4.00
N GLN A 23 -5.37 8.51 -5.04
CA GLN A 23 -6.43 7.52 -5.08
C GLN A 23 -6.20 6.40 -4.06
N LEU A 24 -4.95 6.02 -3.84
CA LEU A 24 -4.62 5.01 -2.84
C LEU A 24 -5.04 5.45 -1.44
N LYS A 25 -4.90 6.73 -1.11
CA LYS A 25 -5.34 7.27 0.18
C LYS A 25 -6.85 7.22 0.35
N ASN A 26 -7.59 7.25 -0.75
CA ASN A 26 -9.03 7.13 -0.73
C ASN A 26 -9.40 5.64 -0.73
N GLY A 27 -9.75 5.12 0.44
CA GLY A 27 -10.00 3.69 0.63
C GLY A 27 -11.11 3.11 -0.23
N ASP A 28 -11.98 3.95 -0.78
CA ASP A 28 -13.07 3.49 -1.65
C ASP A 28 -12.69 3.51 -3.14
N SER A 29 -11.46 3.94 -3.46
CA SER A 29 -11.02 4.00 -4.84
C SER A 29 -10.70 2.60 -5.38
N GLU A 30 -10.67 2.49 -6.70
CA GLU A 30 -10.31 1.25 -7.38
C GLU A 30 -8.88 0.83 -7.02
N GLN A 31 -7.94 1.77 -7.00
CA GLN A 31 -6.55 1.49 -6.65
C GLN A 31 -6.40 0.95 -5.24
N ALA A 32 -7.11 1.55 -4.28
CA ALA A 32 -7.07 1.07 -2.90
C ALA A 32 -7.66 -0.33 -2.79
N ASN A 33 -8.78 -0.58 -3.47
CA ASN A 33 -9.41 -1.89 -3.44
C ASN A 33 -8.51 -2.96 -4.07
N GLU A 34 -7.87 -2.65 -5.18
CA GLU A 34 -6.94 -3.58 -5.83
C GLU A 34 -5.75 -3.90 -4.90
N PHE A 35 -5.23 -2.89 -4.23
CA PHE A 35 -4.13 -3.10 -3.30
C PHE A 35 -4.56 -3.98 -2.13
N ILE A 36 -5.72 -3.69 -1.55
CA ILE A 36 -6.26 -4.44 -0.42
C ILE A 36 -6.50 -5.89 -0.82
N GLU A 37 -7.10 -6.12 -1.98
CA GLU A 37 -7.31 -7.47 -2.47
C GLU A 37 -5.99 -8.22 -2.66
N SER A 38 -5.00 -7.56 -3.25
CA SER A 38 -3.68 -8.15 -3.43
C SER A 38 -3.04 -8.53 -2.10
N ALA A 39 -3.18 -7.66 -1.10
CA ALA A 39 -2.60 -7.90 0.22
C ALA A 39 -3.30 -9.06 0.95
N MET A 40 -4.63 -9.15 0.80
CA MET A 40 -5.42 -10.19 1.47
C MET A 40 -5.30 -11.56 0.81
N PHE A 41 -5.07 -11.60 -0.49
CA PHE A 41 -5.02 -12.86 -1.24
C PHE A 41 -3.60 -13.32 -1.60
N GLN A 42 -2.58 -12.64 -1.10
CA GLN A 42 -1.19 -13.03 -1.35
C GLN A 42 -0.74 -14.24 -0.55
N GLU A 43 -1.56 -14.70 0.35
CA GLU A 43 -1.20 -15.88 1.10
C GLU A 43 -1.77 -17.12 0.45
N ASP A 44 -0.93 -18.10 0.41
CA ASP A 44 -1.12 -19.42 -0.19
C ASP A 44 -2.55 -19.93 -0.25
N GLU A 45 -2.89 -20.48 -1.39
CA GLU A 45 -4.17 -21.12 -1.62
C GLU A 45 -4.53 -22.20 -0.57
N GLU A 46 -3.55 -22.59 0.25
CA GLU A 46 -3.75 -23.62 1.27
C GLU A 46 -4.35 -23.11 2.58
N THR A 47 -4.40 -21.80 2.79
CA THR A 47 -4.87 -21.26 4.08
C THR A 47 -6.22 -20.56 4.01
N SER A 48 -6.96 -20.79 2.96
CA SER A 48 -8.27 -20.14 2.80
C SER A 48 -9.37 -20.74 3.69
N GLU A 49 -9.02 -21.73 4.50
CA GLU A 49 -9.99 -22.32 5.43
C GLU A 49 -9.90 -21.64 6.78
N GLY A 50 -10.71 -20.66 7.04
CA GLY A 50 -10.77 -20.07 8.36
C GLY A 50 -10.96 -18.57 8.47
N THR A 51 -11.00 -17.85 7.38
CA THR A 51 -11.29 -16.42 7.45
C THR A 51 -12.80 -16.23 7.53
N THR A 52 -13.26 -15.72 8.66
CA THR A 52 -14.66 -15.36 8.82
C THR A 52 -14.86 -14.00 8.14
N GLU A 53 -16.07 -13.72 7.71
CA GLU A 53 -16.41 -12.43 7.10
C GLU A 53 -16.06 -11.26 8.02
N GLU A 54 -16.21 -11.44 9.34
CA GLU A 54 -15.89 -10.40 10.33
C GLU A 54 -14.40 -10.08 10.35
N THR A 55 -13.55 -11.08 10.21
CA THR A 55 -12.11 -10.90 10.16
C THR A 55 -11.73 -10.08 8.94
N ASP A 56 -12.36 -10.38 7.81
CA ASP A 56 -12.10 -9.66 6.56
C ASP A 56 -12.51 -8.19 6.67
N GLU A 57 -13.62 -7.90 7.36
CA GLU A 57 -14.07 -6.51 7.56
C GLU A 57 -13.09 -5.71 8.41
N VAL A 58 -12.58 -6.30 9.49
CA VAL A 58 -11.63 -5.63 10.37
C VAL A 58 -10.31 -5.39 9.63
N MET A 59 -9.84 -6.38 8.89
CA MET A 59 -8.62 -6.24 8.10
C MET A 59 -8.79 -5.19 7.01
N ASP A 60 -9.93 -5.19 6.33
CA ASP A 60 -10.24 -4.20 5.30
C ASP A 60 -10.22 -2.77 5.90
N GLU A 61 -10.85 -2.60 7.06
CA GLU A 61 -10.83 -1.31 7.76
C GLU A 61 -9.40 -0.89 8.12
N ALA A 62 -8.61 -1.83 8.62
CA ALA A 62 -7.22 -1.55 8.99
C ALA A 62 -6.38 -1.15 7.79
N LEU A 63 -6.55 -1.84 6.66
CA LEU A 63 -5.80 -1.53 5.44
C LEU A 63 -6.22 -0.20 4.85
N LYS A 64 -7.52 0.12 4.87
CA LYS A 64 -7.99 1.43 4.40
C LYS A 64 -7.43 2.56 5.28
N LEU A 65 -7.42 2.35 6.59
CA LEU A 65 -6.83 3.33 7.50
C LEU A 65 -5.33 3.49 7.26
N TYR A 66 -4.64 2.37 7.05
CA TYR A 66 -3.22 2.39 6.72
C TYR A 66 -2.95 3.23 5.48
N LEU A 67 -3.68 2.97 4.40
CA LEU A 67 -3.50 3.68 3.15
C LEU A 67 -3.80 5.17 3.29
N SER A 68 -4.77 5.53 4.13
CA SER A 68 -5.13 6.93 4.36
C SER A 68 -4.01 7.72 5.04
N LYS A 69 -3.06 7.03 5.67
CA LYS A 69 -1.94 7.67 6.37
C LYS A 69 -0.70 7.84 5.49
N ILE A 70 -0.74 7.37 4.26
CA ILE A 70 0.41 7.45 3.35
C ILE A 70 0.37 8.78 2.59
N ASP A 71 1.44 9.55 2.72
CA ASP A 71 1.62 10.79 1.95
C ASP A 71 2.81 10.61 1.02
N ALA A 72 2.62 10.96 -0.25
CA ALA A 72 3.66 10.82 -1.27
C ALA A 72 4.08 12.19 -1.79
N LYS A 73 5.38 12.37 -1.95
CA LYS A 73 5.95 13.58 -2.51
C LYS A 73 6.92 13.18 -3.62
N VAL A 74 6.67 13.64 -4.83
CA VAL A 74 7.57 13.39 -5.95
C VAL A 74 8.80 14.28 -5.82
N LEU A 75 9.97 13.68 -5.88
CA LEU A 75 11.25 14.38 -5.78
C LEU A 75 11.86 14.65 -7.15
N SER A 76 11.75 13.71 -8.08
CA SER A 76 12.31 13.87 -9.40
C SER A 76 11.64 12.92 -10.39
N GLU A 77 11.83 13.22 -11.67
CA GLU A 77 11.27 12.46 -12.76
C GLU A 77 12.33 12.31 -13.85
N GLU A 78 12.48 11.11 -14.36
CA GLU A 78 13.40 10.85 -15.47
C GLU A 78 12.67 10.03 -16.53
N ILE A 79 12.70 10.49 -17.77
CA ILE A 79 12.05 9.81 -18.89
C ILE A 79 13.12 9.33 -19.85
N ASP A 80 13.03 8.07 -20.24
CA ASP A 80 13.94 7.44 -21.21
C ASP A 80 13.09 6.66 -22.20
N GLY A 81 12.72 7.32 -23.32
CA GLY A 81 11.87 6.70 -24.33
C GLY A 81 10.49 6.36 -23.78
N ASP A 82 10.14 5.08 -23.82
CA ASP A 82 8.86 4.59 -23.33
C ASP A 82 8.91 4.16 -21.87
N ASN A 83 10.01 4.46 -21.19
CA ASN A 83 10.18 4.15 -19.79
C ASN A 83 10.37 5.43 -18.98
N ALA A 84 9.92 5.43 -17.75
CA ALA A 84 10.15 6.54 -16.85
C ALA A 84 10.38 6.03 -15.44
N THR A 85 11.11 6.82 -14.68
CA THR A 85 11.37 6.56 -13.26
C THR A 85 11.05 7.83 -12.50
N VAL A 86 10.23 7.70 -11.47
CA VAL A 86 9.86 8.83 -10.61
C VAL A 86 10.36 8.52 -9.21
N GLU A 87 11.20 9.40 -8.67
CA GLU A 87 11.66 9.25 -7.30
C GLU A 87 10.63 9.85 -6.37
N VAL A 88 10.22 9.10 -5.36
CA VAL A 88 9.14 9.47 -4.47
C VAL A 88 9.58 9.29 -3.03
N GLU A 89 9.25 10.27 -2.20
CA GLU A 89 9.38 10.16 -0.76
C GLU A 89 8.00 9.85 -0.19
N ILE A 90 7.91 8.77 0.58
CA ILE A 90 6.68 8.37 1.25
C ILE A 90 6.83 8.69 2.74
N ASN A 91 5.82 9.35 3.29
CA ASN A 91 5.68 9.49 4.73
C ASN A 91 4.45 8.71 5.15
N GLY A 92 4.64 7.72 5.99
CA GLY A 92 3.54 6.88 6.41
C GLY A 92 4.00 5.78 7.33
N PRO A 93 3.06 4.99 7.84
CA PRO A 93 3.42 3.87 8.70
C PRO A 93 4.16 2.79 7.91
N ASN A 94 4.80 1.89 8.63
CA ASN A 94 5.53 0.78 8.03
C ASN A 94 4.77 -0.51 8.27
N PHE A 95 4.07 -0.98 7.24
CA PHE A 95 3.25 -2.19 7.30
C PHE A 95 4.09 -3.40 7.71
N SER A 96 5.27 -3.56 7.11
CA SER A 96 6.13 -4.71 7.35
C SER A 96 6.54 -4.81 8.82
N ASN A 97 6.93 -3.69 9.42
CA ASN A 97 7.27 -3.67 10.84
C ASN A 97 6.07 -3.96 11.71
N MET A 98 4.91 -3.38 11.39
CA MET A 98 3.69 -3.62 12.16
C MET A 98 3.28 -5.08 12.11
N MET A 99 3.36 -5.72 10.96
CA MET A 99 3.03 -7.14 10.84
C MET A 99 4.00 -8.02 11.63
N MET A 100 5.30 -7.67 11.63
CA MET A 100 6.26 -8.40 12.44
C MET A 100 5.95 -8.29 13.93
N GLU A 101 5.52 -7.11 14.38
CA GLU A 101 5.10 -6.91 15.77
C GLU A 101 3.86 -7.72 16.11
N VAL A 102 2.86 -7.72 15.21
CA VAL A 102 1.63 -8.51 15.42
C VAL A 102 1.96 -9.99 15.54
N ILE A 103 2.81 -10.50 14.65
CA ILE A 103 3.22 -11.90 14.68
C ILE A 103 3.94 -12.23 15.99
N GLY A 104 4.87 -11.35 16.40
CA GLY A 104 5.61 -11.56 17.65
C GLY A 104 4.69 -11.58 18.88
N GLU A 105 3.77 -10.63 18.94
CA GLU A 105 2.80 -10.56 20.04
C GLU A 105 1.86 -11.77 20.03
N SER A 106 1.47 -12.23 18.85
CA SER A 106 0.62 -13.43 18.72
C SER A 106 1.34 -14.66 19.25
N LEU A 107 2.64 -14.79 18.97
CA LEU A 107 3.43 -15.91 19.47
C LEU A 107 3.55 -15.85 21.00
N GLU A 108 3.83 -14.68 21.57
CA GLU A 108 3.90 -14.52 23.03
C GLU A 108 2.57 -14.87 23.67
N TYR A 109 1.47 -14.44 23.08
CA TYR A 109 0.13 -14.70 23.57
C TYR A 109 -0.16 -16.20 23.56
N ALA A 110 0.22 -16.88 22.48
CA ALA A 110 0.06 -18.33 22.37
C ALA A 110 0.92 -19.09 23.37
N PHE A 111 2.18 -18.64 23.58
CA PHE A 111 3.07 -19.26 24.55
C PHE A 111 2.60 -19.06 26.00
N SER A 112 1.78 -18.05 26.27
CA SER A 112 1.23 -17.83 27.60
C SER A 112 0.04 -18.76 27.91
N GLY A 113 -0.32 -19.63 26.95
CA GLY A 113 -1.41 -20.57 27.12
C GLY A 113 -2.79 -20.02 26.79
N LYS A 114 -2.86 -18.82 26.27
CA LYS A 114 -4.14 -18.24 25.89
C LYS A 114 -4.50 -18.62 24.45
N GLU A 115 -5.79 -18.75 24.22
CA GLU A 115 -6.27 -19.06 22.86
C GLU A 115 -6.31 -17.78 22.04
N ILE A 116 -5.87 -17.90 20.79
CA ILE A 116 -5.93 -16.79 19.84
C ILE A 116 -7.23 -16.91 19.05
N ASP A 117 -8.06 -15.88 19.18
CA ASP A 117 -9.29 -15.79 18.38
C ASP A 117 -8.95 -15.56 16.91
N ASP A 118 -9.85 -15.97 16.01
CA ASP A 118 -9.63 -15.81 14.58
C ASP A 118 -9.39 -14.36 14.18
N ASP A 119 -9.96 -13.42 14.91
CA ASP A 119 -9.84 -12.00 14.61
C ASP A 119 -8.75 -11.28 15.42
N TYR A 120 -8.00 -12.02 16.24
CA TYR A 120 -6.96 -11.42 17.10
C TYR A 120 -5.93 -10.64 16.29
N MET A 121 -5.41 -11.24 15.23
CA MET A 121 -4.37 -10.61 14.42
C MET A 121 -4.90 -9.37 13.70
N SER A 122 -6.12 -9.45 13.16
CA SER A 122 -6.74 -8.32 12.48
C SER A 122 -6.98 -7.15 13.42
N LYS A 123 -7.48 -7.43 14.62
CA LYS A 123 -7.70 -6.40 15.63
C LYS A 123 -6.40 -5.80 16.12
N SER A 124 -5.39 -6.64 16.34
CA SER A 124 -4.06 -6.15 16.76
C SER A 124 -3.45 -5.25 15.71
N PHE A 125 -3.58 -5.64 14.44
CA PHE A 125 -3.08 -4.84 13.33
C PHE A 125 -3.81 -3.49 13.26
N LEU A 126 -5.13 -3.51 13.39
CA LEU A 126 -5.92 -2.27 13.38
C LEU A 126 -5.47 -1.32 14.49
N GLU A 127 -5.27 -1.84 15.70
CA GLU A 127 -4.80 -1.02 16.83
C GLU A 127 -3.42 -0.42 16.54
N LYS A 128 -2.54 -1.20 15.93
CA LYS A 128 -1.20 -0.70 15.58
C LYS A 128 -1.27 0.38 14.51
N VAL A 129 -2.17 0.24 13.53
CA VAL A 129 -2.35 1.27 12.50
C VAL A 129 -2.86 2.56 13.15
N LYS A 130 -3.81 2.46 14.07
CA LYS A 130 -4.36 3.63 14.76
C LYS A 130 -3.29 4.39 15.55
N SER A 131 -2.35 3.68 16.16
CA SER A 131 -1.30 4.27 16.98
C SER A 131 0.03 4.44 16.23
N SER A 132 0.06 4.14 14.94
CA SER A 132 1.29 4.16 14.16
C SER A 132 1.83 5.57 13.98
N LYS A 133 3.17 5.62 13.88
CA LYS A 133 3.88 6.85 13.58
C LYS A 133 4.35 6.81 12.14
N SER A 134 4.36 7.97 11.50
CA SER A 134 4.85 8.08 10.14
C SER A 134 6.36 8.08 10.13
N GLU A 135 6.93 7.40 9.14
CA GLU A 135 8.36 7.46 8.87
C GLU A 135 8.56 7.83 7.41
N ALA A 136 9.69 8.44 7.11
CA ALA A 136 10.01 8.81 5.74
C ALA A 136 10.82 7.70 5.09
N ARG A 137 10.47 7.39 3.85
CA ARG A 137 11.26 6.46 3.04
C ARG A 137 11.21 6.92 1.60
N THR A 138 12.28 6.69 0.88
CA THR A 138 12.42 7.12 -0.51
C THR A 138 12.62 5.91 -1.40
N GLY A 139 12.04 5.94 -2.58
CA GLY A 139 12.23 4.90 -3.57
C GLY A 139 11.81 5.37 -4.93
N GLN A 140 11.89 4.47 -5.89
CA GLN A 140 11.59 4.78 -7.26
C GLN A 140 10.33 4.05 -7.73
N VAL A 141 9.51 4.76 -8.48
CA VAL A 141 8.34 4.19 -9.15
C VAL A 141 8.68 4.10 -10.63
N ASN A 142 8.58 2.91 -11.18
CA ASN A 142 8.86 2.67 -12.59
C ASN A 142 7.57 2.69 -13.40
N LEU A 143 7.62 3.35 -14.56
CA LEU A 143 6.47 3.47 -15.44
C LEU A 143 6.86 3.05 -16.85
N THR A 144 5.87 2.60 -17.60
CA THR A 144 6.01 2.26 -19.00
C THR A 144 4.93 3.00 -19.78
N LYS A 145 5.29 3.50 -20.95
CA LYS A 145 4.33 4.18 -21.83
C LYS A 145 3.63 3.14 -22.68
N GLU A 146 2.31 3.08 -22.57
CA GLU A 146 1.47 2.19 -23.37
C GLU A 146 0.36 3.01 -24.01
N GLU A 147 0.22 2.92 -25.32
CA GLU A 147 -0.82 3.66 -26.05
C GLU A 147 -0.83 5.16 -25.70
N LYS A 148 0.35 5.75 -25.60
CA LYS A 148 0.57 7.17 -25.30
C LYS A 148 0.24 7.54 -23.85
N GLU A 149 -0.02 6.56 -22.99
CA GLU A 149 -0.28 6.79 -21.58
C GLU A 149 0.78 6.15 -20.71
N TRP A 150 1.18 6.86 -19.66
CA TRP A 150 2.11 6.31 -18.69
C TRP A 150 1.39 5.39 -17.71
N LYS A 151 1.93 4.19 -17.54
CA LYS A 151 1.37 3.19 -16.64
C LYS A 151 2.42 2.82 -15.59
N ILE A 152 2.01 2.78 -14.33
CA ILE A 152 2.89 2.37 -13.25
C ILE A 152 3.09 0.86 -13.32
N LYS A 153 4.35 0.43 -13.22
CA LYS A 153 4.68 -0.98 -13.14
C LYS A 153 4.44 -1.47 -11.71
N SER A 154 3.69 -2.55 -11.57
CA SER A 154 3.49 -3.19 -10.27
C SER A 154 4.68 -4.08 -9.98
N ASP A 155 5.72 -3.49 -9.42
CA ASP A 155 6.96 -4.20 -9.11
C ASP A 155 7.28 -4.08 -7.61
N ASP A 156 8.38 -4.70 -7.20
CA ASP A 156 8.79 -4.69 -5.79
C ASP A 156 9.10 -3.29 -5.28
N ASN A 157 9.49 -2.38 -6.15
CA ASN A 157 9.81 -1.02 -5.76
C ASN A 157 8.59 -0.28 -5.21
N ILE A 158 7.47 -0.34 -5.93
CA ILE A 158 6.27 0.36 -5.48
C ILE A 158 5.67 -0.31 -4.24
N LEU A 159 5.73 -1.64 -4.17
CA LEU A 159 5.28 -2.36 -2.99
C LEU A 159 6.10 -1.98 -1.77
N SER A 160 7.42 -1.90 -1.91
CA SER A 160 8.29 -1.49 -0.80
C SER A 160 8.01 -0.07 -0.34
N LEU A 161 7.68 0.82 -1.27
CA LEU A 161 7.32 2.19 -0.91
C LEU A 161 6.04 2.23 -0.09
N ILE A 162 5.03 1.47 -0.49
CA ILE A 162 3.74 1.45 0.21
C ILE A 162 3.84 0.73 1.54
N LEU A 163 4.46 -0.45 1.55
CA LEU A 163 4.49 -1.31 2.73
C LEU A 163 5.65 -1.03 3.68
N GLY A 164 6.69 -0.40 3.18
CA GLY A 164 7.92 -0.23 3.95
C GLY A 164 8.73 -1.51 3.97
N LYS A 165 9.86 -1.47 4.65
CA LYS A 165 10.74 -2.62 4.80
C LYS A 165 10.95 -2.90 6.27
N VAL A 166 11.17 -4.17 6.59
CA VAL A 166 11.47 -4.56 7.96
C VAL A 166 12.81 -3.93 8.35
N SER A 167 12.83 -3.25 9.50
CA SER A 167 14.04 -2.65 10.02
C SER A 167 14.94 -3.74 10.62
N ASN A 168 16.19 -3.73 10.25
CA ASN A 168 17.19 -4.62 10.84
C ASN A 168 17.84 -3.96 12.03
#